data_2ac1c7105e7ac1ae5674b4f0d4a9d091
#
_entry.id   2ac1c7105e7ac1ae5674b4f0d4a9d091
#
_cell.length_a   1.000
_cell.length_b   1.000
_cell.length_c   1.000
_cell.angle_alpha   90.00
_cell.angle_beta   90.00
_cell.angle_gamma   90.00
#
_symmetry.space_group_name_H-M   'P 1'
#
loop_
_entity.id
_entity.type
_entity.pdbx_description
1 polymer ?
#
loop_
_entity_poly.entity_id
_entity_poly.type
_entity_poly.pdbx_seq_one_letter_code
_entity_poly.pdbx_strand_id
1 'polypeptide(L)'
;MARTLRAHGVTTVFTLPGGHILPFLDASIGEDLRIIDTRHEGAAVLAAEGWALATGQTGVAAVTAGPGFANGLIGLLDAATWSVPLVMLAGRTSRNRQGRGAVADVDQRAIAAPIAKWAASCSDAGRIPRYVAEALHRARTGCPGAVYLEVDSHAVYGNAAPLDVVPDGFPVEPSRAAGAPADIGAAVAALAAAERPLIVAGSGAFWSGAGTEIGRFAELAQIPVITASAARGVVPDSHPWSLGSLVHGGLAIPSADCVLVLGSAFNANVMYGGAPLFGTDQTIIQVDIAAERVGGNRAADITVIGDIAPVMRDCCEAWTATPPGREEWLDRGRALAGASLEFWNRQIDEHTGERIHAGAAVRTLADLIHQRFGGSATCVADGGDALAWALAYFRSELPGRLLTTTTALGTLGVGMPFALAAQAARPGEPVFLFTGDGSFGLSAMEVATAVRHQLPVIAIVSNNAGWGDVRYEQDELFGPGRHVASTLPGIRYDRLAEALGGHGERVERLEELAPALDRSIDSGVCSVIDVQTDPDVVSELLRMVAQLGLM
;
A
#
# COMPACT_ATOMS: atom_id res chain seq x y z
N MET A 1 14.15 -8.86 23.03
CA MET A 1 13.65 -8.34 21.74
C MET A 1 12.63 -9.30 21.14
N ALA A 2 12.98 -10.51 20.76
CA ALA A 2 12.06 -11.49 20.15
C ALA A 2 10.80 -11.76 21.00
N ARG A 3 10.95 -12.05 22.29
CA ARG A 3 9.83 -12.24 23.23
C ARG A 3 8.90 -11.01 23.31
N THR A 4 9.46 -9.80 23.32
CA THR A 4 8.65 -8.56 23.36
C THR A 4 7.87 -8.38 22.07
N LEU A 5 8.47 -8.63 20.90
CA LEU A 5 7.75 -8.61 19.61
C LEU A 5 6.58 -9.59 19.64
N ARG A 6 6.84 -10.83 20.07
CA ARG A 6 5.82 -11.89 20.15
C ARG A 6 4.66 -11.51 21.10
N ALA A 7 4.99 -10.97 22.27
CA ALA A 7 4.00 -10.53 23.26
C ALA A 7 3.12 -9.38 22.77
N HIS A 8 3.59 -8.59 21.79
CA HIS A 8 2.82 -7.53 21.12
C HIS A 8 2.18 -8.00 19.80
N GLY A 9 2.04 -9.31 19.59
CA GLY A 9 1.31 -9.88 18.45
C GLY A 9 2.11 -9.96 17.15
N VAL A 10 3.39 -9.61 17.13
CA VAL A 10 4.24 -9.81 15.96
C VAL A 10 4.47 -11.30 15.75
N THR A 11 4.14 -11.80 14.56
CA THR A 11 4.30 -13.21 14.18
C THR A 11 5.39 -13.41 13.13
N THR A 12 5.68 -12.39 12.35
CA THR A 12 6.59 -12.46 11.20
C THR A 12 7.54 -11.26 11.20
N VAL A 13 8.81 -11.51 10.90
CA VAL A 13 9.84 -10.49 10.72
C VAL A 13 10.54 -10.73 9.40
N PHE A 14 10.67 -9.67 8.61
CA PHE A 14 11.40 -9.68 7.35
C PHE A 14 12.83 -9.19 7.56
N THR A 15 13.82 -9.83 6.93
CA THR A 15 15.22 -9.53 7.24
C THR A 15 16.16 -9.86 6.07
N LEU A 16 17.34 -9.29 6.09
CA LEU A 16 18.55 -9.89 5.53
C LEU A 16 19.57 -10.03 6.67
N PRO A 17 20.08 -11.25 6.93
CA PRO A 17 20.93 -11.50 8.10
C PRO A 17 22.27 -10.77 7.99
N GLY A 18 22.78 -10.30 9.14
CA GLY A 18 24.09 -9.71 9.27
C GLY A 18 24.58 -9.69 10.72
N GLY A 19 25.89 -9.53 10.91
CA GLY A 19 26.54 -9.73 12.20
C GLY A 19 25.93 -8.99 13.38
N HIS A 20 25.38 -7.79 13.18
CA HIS A 20 24.87 -6.97 14.29
C HIS A 20 23.52 -7.42 14.84
N ILE A 21 22.81 -8.34 14.15
CA ILE A 21 21.47 -8.81 14.55
C ILE A 21 21.38 -10.33 14.75
N LEU A 22 22.49 -11.07 14.61
CA LEU A 22 22.49 -12.55 14.73
C LEU A 22 21.89 -13.06 16.04
N PRO A 23 22.18 -12.50 17.23
CA PRO A 23 21.57 -12.98 18.47
C PRO A 23 20.05 -12.78 18.50
N PHE A 24 19.54 -11.77 17.83
CA PHE A 24 18.08 -11.60 17.68
C PHE A 24 17.49 -12.70 16.79
N LEU A 25 18.13 -13.00 15.66
CA LEU A 25 17.65 -14.05 14.75
C LEU A 25 17.69 -15.43 15.42
N ASP A 26 18.74 -15.75 16.16
CA ASP A 26 18.86 -16.99 16.94
C ASP A 26 17.73 -17.09 17.99
N ALA A 27 17.54 -16.03 18.78
CA ALA A 27 16.48 -15.98 19.78
C ALA A 27 15.06 -16.08 19.20
N SER A 28 14.86 -15.70 17.94
CA SER A 28 13.56 -15.76 17.26
C SER A 28 13.07 -17.20 17.10
N ILE A 29 13.98 -18.17 17.00
CA ILE A 29 13.64 -19.61 16.91
C ILE A 29 12.87 -20.06 18.16
N GLY A 30 13.36 -19.66 19.35
CA GLY A 30 12.74 -20.03 20.63
C GLY A 30 11.44 -19.33 20.96
N GLU A 31 11.11 -18.26 20.26
CA GLU A 31 9.90 -17.45 20.48
C GLU A 31 8.83 -17.61 19.39
N ASP A 32 8.98 -18.60 18.50
CA ASP A 32 8.05 -18.89 17.40
C ASP A 32 7.77 -17.66 16.52
N LEU A 33 8.83 -16.90 16.20
CA LEU A 33 8.77 -15.82 15.22
C LEU A 33 9.15 -16.37 13.84
N ARG A 34 8.26 -16.23 12.88
CA ARG A 34 8.57 -16.56 11.49
C ARG A 34 9.55 -15.54 10.94
N ILE A 35 10.71 -16.00 10.50
CA ILE A 35 11.71 -15.18 9.83
C ILE A 35 11.63 -15.42 8.32
N ILE A 36 11.43 -14.34 7.55
CA ILE A 36 11.47 -14.36 6.09
C ILE A 36 12.67 -13.54 5.66
N ASP A 37 13.72 -14.22 5.21
CA ASP A 37 14.93 -13.57 4.76
C ASP A 37 14.87 -13.34 3.24
N THR A 38 15.02 -12.07 2.88
CA THR A 38 14.98 -11.55 1.49
C THR A 38 16.35 -11.57 0.84
N ARG A 39 16.42 -11.15 -0.41
CA ARG A 39 17.70 -11.02 -1.16
C ARG A 39 18.31 -9.63 -1.05
N HIS A 40 17.52 -8.65 -0.56
CA HIS A 40 17.94 -7.27 -0.38
C HIS A 40 17.21 -6.67 0.83
N GLU A 41 17.88 -5.82 1.62
CA GLU A 41 17.26 -5.22 2.82
C GLU A 41 16.12 -4.25 2.47
N GLY A 42 16.20 -3.57 1.32
CA GLY A 42 15.08 -2.78 0.81
C GLY A 42 13.82 -3.62 0.64
N ALA A 43 13.97 -4.83 0.08
CA ALA A 43 12.85 -5.78 -0.04
C ALA A 43 12.34 -6.25 1.33
N ALA A 44 13.23 -6.42 2.34
CA ALA A 44 12.79 -6.78 3.69
C ALA A 44 11.92 -5.69 4.33
N VAL A 45 12.32 -4.42 4.21
CA VAL A 45 11.55 -3.31 4.79
C VAL A 45 10.26 -3.07 4.01
N LEU A 46 10.29 -3.13 2.67
CA LEU A 46 9.08 -3.08 1.84
C LEU A 46 8.14 -4.26 2.11
N ALA A 47 8.65 -5.48 2.35
CA ALA A 47 7.80 -6.60 2.72
C ALA A 47 7.14 -6.40 4.09
N ALA A 48 7.84 -5.78 5.06
CA ALA A 48 7.21 -5.38 6.32
C ALA A 48 6.10 -4.35 6.11
N GLU A 49 6.26 -3.42 5.20
CA GLU A 49 5.21 -2.49 4.78
C GLU A 49 4.04 -3.23 4.14
N GLY A 50 4.30 -4.11 3.17
CA GLY A 50 3.28 -4.95 2.55
C GLY A 50 2.51 -5.81 3.56
N TRP A 51 3.19 -6.30 4.62
CA TRP A 51 2.54 -6.99 5.74
C TRP A 51 1.54 -6.09 6.46
N ALA A 52 1.94 -4.85 6.76
CA ALA A 52 1.04 -3.91 7.41
C ALA A 52 -0.17 -3.58 6.55
N LEU A 53 0.02 -3.33 5.26
CA LEU A 53 -1.07 -3.09 4.29
C LEU A 53 -1.99 -4.32 4.13
N ALA A 54 -1.42 -5.53 4.13
CA ALA A 54 -2.22 -6.75 4.02
C ALA A 54 -3.05 -7.04 5.27
N THR A 55 -2.49 -6.80 6.47
CA THR A 55 -3.07 -7.29 7.74
C THR A 55 -3.69 -6.22 8.62
N GLY A 56 -3.38 -4.94 8.39
CA GLY A 56 -3.70 -3.84 9.32
C GLY A 56 -2.84 -3.85 10.60
N GLN A 57 -1.85 -4.74 10.70
CA GLN A 57 -0.94 -4.86 11.85
C GLN A 57 0.39 -4.13 11.57
N THR A 58 1.17 -3.89 12.62
CA THR A 58 2.51 -3.31 12.44
C THR A 58 3.44 -4.27 11.72
N GLY A 59 4.04 -3.83 10.62
CA GLY A 59 5.10 -4.56 9.94
C GLY A 59 6.44 -4.41 10.66
N VAL A 60 7.23 -5.48 10.69
CA VAL A 60 8.54 -5.47 11.35
C VAL A 60 9.62 -5.98 10.40
N ALA A 61 10.63 -5.16 10.18
CA ALA A 61 11.86 -5.57 9.50
C ALA A 61 13.06 -5.46 10.43
N ALA A 62 14.04 -6.36 10.24
CA ALA A 62 15.31 -6.33 10.99
C ALA A 62 16.49 -6.33 10.01
N VAL A 63 17.40 -5.36 10.13
CA VAL A 63 18.54 -5.20 9.23
C VAL A 63 19.84 -5.04 10.02
N THR A 64 20.96 -5.40 9.39
CA THR A 64 22.27 -5.18 10.00
C THR A 64 22.67 -3.70 9.95
N ALA A 65 23.74 -3.33 10.67
CA ALA A 65 24.30 -1.98 10.64
C ALA A 65 24.92 -1.62 9.28
N GLY A 66 25.09 -0.34 9.04
CA GLY A 66 25.79 0.21 7.87
C GLY A 66 25.04 -0.06 6.57
N PRO A 67 25.54 -0.93 5.68
CA PRO A 67 24.89 -1.19 4.40
C PRO A 67 23.48 -1.73 4.52
N GLY A 68 23.21 -2.59 5.52
CA GLY A 68 21.85 -3.11 5.73
C GLY A 68 20.85 -2.00 6.11
N PHE A 69 21.26 -1.10 6.99
CA PHE A 69 20.48 0.10 7.28
C PHE A 69 20.28 0.97 6.02
N ALA A 70 21.38 1.26 5.29
CA ALA A 70 21.33 2.14 4.12
C ALA A 70 20.43 1.58 3.02
N ASN A 71 20.51 0.29 2.73
CA ASN A 71 19.65 -0.38 1.76
C ASN A 71 18.18 -0.41 2.19
N GLY A 72 17.90 -0.49 3.50
CA GLY A 72 16.54 -0.50 4.05
C GLY A 72 15.85 0.86 4.05
N LEU A 73 16.58 1.97 3.80
CA LEU A 73 16.01 3.32 3.86
C LEU A 73 14.88 3.55 2.88
N ILE A 74 14.90 2.94 1.71
CA ILE A 74 13.83 3.10 0.72
C ILE A 74 12.48 2.65 1.28
N GLY A 75 12.41 1.49 1.93
CA GLY A 75 11.17 1.02 2.54
C GLY A 75 10.77 1.83 3.79
N LEU A 76 11.75 2.33 4.57
CA LEU A 76 11.45 3.22 5.69
C LEU A 76 10.81 4.53 5.21
N LEU A 77 11.33 5.10 4.13
CA LEU A 77 10.83 6.34 3.53
C LEU A 77 9.46 6.14 2.88
N ASP A 78 9.26 5.03 2.16
CA ASP A 78 7.99 4.69 1.55
C ASP A 78 6.90 4.57 2.64
N ALA A 79 7.09 3.73 3.64
CA ALA A 79 6.17 3.56 4.76
C ALA A 79 5.90 4.88 5.53
N ALA A 80 6.91 5.74 5.69
CA ALA A 80 6.76 7.06 6.33
C ALA A 80 5.85 7.98 5.50
N THR A 81 6.04 8.02 4.18
CA THR A 81 5.25 8.84 3.27
C THR A 81 3.78 8.41 3.24
N TRP A 82 3.51 7.11 3.40
CA TRP A 82 2.16 6.55 3.45
C TRP A 82 1.51 6.49 4.82
N SER A 83 2.26 6.82 5.87
CA SER A 83 1.78 6.64 7.23
C SER A 83 1.45 5.17 7.54
N VAL A 84 2.28 4.26 7.04
CA VAL A 84 2.16 2.82 7.32
C VAL A 84 2.83 2.50 8.64
N PRO A 85 2.17 1.79 9.57
CA PRO A 85 2.78 1.39 10.83
C PRO A 85 3.86 0.32 10.58
N LEU A 86 5.12 0.74 10.64
CA LEU A 86 6.29 -0.09 10.38
C LEU A 86 7.34 0.14 11.47
N VAL A 87 7.99 -0.93 11.92
CA VAL A 87 9.18 -0.87 12.78
C VAL A 87 10.38 -1.43 12.03
N MET A 88 11.34 -0.56 11.72
CA MET A 88 12.65 -0.96 11.22
C MET A 88 13.61 -1.09 12.39
N LEU A 89 13.92 -2.34 12.76
CA LEU A 89 14.94 -2.66 13.72
C LEU A 89 16.30 -2.74 13.04
N ALA A 90 17.30 -2.06 13.56
CA ALA A 90 18.65 -2.11 13.00
C ALA A 90 19.68 -2.47 14.05
N GLY A 91 20.69 -3.21 13.64
CA GLY A 91 21.91 -3.30 14.43
C GLY A 91 22.70 -1.99 14.36
N ARG A 92 23.55 -1.76 15.34
CA ARG A 92 24.46 -0.61 15.38
C ARG A 92 25.85 -1.05 15.84
N THR A 93 26.88 -0.41 15.31
CA THR A 93 28.26 -0.58 15.79
C THR A 93 28.34 -0.26 17.26
N SER A 94 29.03 -1.12 18.03
CA SER A 94 29.09 -0.99 19.48
C SER A 94 29.70 0.35 19.92
N ARG A 95 29.13 0.94 20.96
CA ARG A 95 29.42 2.27 21.47
C ARG A 95 30.91 2.53 21.69
N ASN A 96 31.64 1.53 22.19
CA ASN A 96 33.08 1.62 22.47
C ASN A 96 33.95 1.63 21.19
N ARG A 97 33.39 1.34 20.03
CA ARG A 97 34.07 1.33 18.71
C ARG A 97 33.67 2.48 17.80
N GLN A 98 32.65 3.25 18.16
CA GLN A 98 32.19 4.39 17.38
C GLN A 98 33.24 5.50 17.32
N GLY A 99 33.36 6.18 16.15
CA GLY A 99 34.34 7.20 15.89
C GLY A 99 35.78 6.67 15.72
N ARG A 100 35.94 5.35 15.62
CA ARG A 100 37.26 4.69 15.51
C ARG A 100 37.51 4.01 14.17
N GLY A 101 36.65 4.25 13.18
CA GLY A 101 36.71 3.59 11.87
C GLY A 101 36.34 2.11 11.91
N ALA A 102 35.45 1.72 12.82
CA ALA A 102 34.93 0.35 12.88
C ALA A 102 34.02 0.05 11.68
N VAL A 103 33.82 -1.24 11.40
CA VAL A 103 32.88 -1.67 10.37
C VAL A 103 31.48 -1.14 10.68
N ALA A 104 30.83 -0.54 9.70
CA ALA A 104 29.47 0.01 9.81
C ALA A 104 29.30 1.15 10.85
N ASP A 105 30.36 1.89 11.12
CA ASP A 105 30.37 3.03 12.05
C ASP A 105 29.77 4.28 11.36
N VAL A 106 28.45 4.33 11.33
CA VAL A 106 27.64 5.41 10.73
C VAL A 106 26.63 5.90 11.74
N ASP A 107 26.35 7.20 11.80
CA ASP A 107 25.27 7.76 12.63
C ASP A 107 23.91 7.52 11.95
N GLN A 108 23.46 6.27 12.02
CA GLN A 108 22.22 5.80 11.37
C GLN A 108 20.99 6.52 11.92
N ARG A 109 20.97 6.78 13.24
CA ARG A 109 19.83 7.47 13.87
C ARG A 109 19.67 8.90 13.35
N ALA A 110 20.78 9.63 13.14
CA ALA A 110 20.72 10.98 12.57
C ALA A 110 20.19 10.98 11.14
N ILE A 111 20.48 9.94 10.35
CA ILE A 111 19.96 9.77 8.98
C ILE A 111 18.48 9.39 9.01
N ALA A 112 18.05 8.51 9.89
CA ALA A 112 16.67 8.05 9.99
C ALA A 112 15.72 9.08 10.64
N ALA A 113 16.21 9.95 11.52
CA ALA A 113 15.40 10.88 12.31
C ALA A 113 14.50 11.82 11.49
N PRO A 114 14.91 12.40 10.35
CA PRO A 114 14.03 13.24 9.53
C PRO A 114 12.97 12.45 8.74
N ILE A 115 13.13 11.13 8.64
CA ILE A 115 12.23 10.26 7.88
C ILE A 115 11.20 9.62 8.82
N ALA A 116 11.69 9.04 9.92
CA ALA A 116 10.88 8.24 10.80
C ALA A 116 10.02 9.10 11.73
N LYS A 117 8.79 8.66 11.99
CA LYS A 117 7.93 9.24 13.03
C LYS A 117 8.60 9.26 14.41
N TRP A 118 9.47 8.30 14.68
CA TRP A 118 10.30 8.21 15.87
C TRP A 118 11.57 7.42 15.56
N ALA A 119 12.72 7.94 16.00
CA ALA A 119 14.02 7.30 15.83
C ALA A 119 14.77 7.25 17.15
N ALA A 120 15.18 6.06 17.57
CA ALA A 120 15.87 5.88 18.84
C ALA A 120 17.04 4.89 18.75
N SER A 121 17.98 5.05 19.72
CA SER A 121 19.11 4.14 19.93
C SER A 121 19.01 3.50 21.31
N CYS A 122 19.15 2.18 21.39
CA CYS A 122 19.21 1.44 22.64
C CYS A 122 20.61 0.84 22.82
N SER A 123 21.31 1.23 23.88
CA SER A 123 22.67 0.75 24.22
C SER A 123 22.71 -0.10 25.48
N ASP A 124 21.57 -0.37 26.09
CA ASP A 124 21.43 -1.16 27.33
C ASP A 124 20.56 -2.38 27.07
N ALA A 125 21.13 -3.56 27.28
CA ALA A 125 20.45 -4.85 27.10
C ALA A 125 19.16 -4.96 27.93
N GLY A 126 19.15 -4.48 29.17
CA GLY A 126 17.99 -4.50 30.06
C GLY A 126 16.85 -3.59 29.61
N ARG A 127 17.14 -2.60 28.78
CA ARG A 127 16.14 -1.65 28.26
C ARG A 127 15.58 -2.02 26.88
N ILE A 128 16.17 -2.99 26.19
CA ILE A 128 15.72 -3.41 24.86
C ILE A 128 14.21 -3.73 24.83
N PRO A 129 13.63 -4.49 25.76
CA PRO A 129 12.20 -4.79 25.73
C PRO A 129 11.31 -3.54 25.74
N ARG A 130 11.66 -2.57 26.58
CA ARG A 130 10.94 -1.29 26.66
C ARG A 130 11.00 -0.51 25.34
N TYR A 131 12.20 -0.40 24.71
CA TYR A 131 12.35 0.31 23.43
C TYR A 131 11.59 -0.36 22.30
N VAL A 132 11.55 -1.70 22.27
CA VAL A 132 10.77 -2.45 21.28
C VAL A 132 9.27 -2.24 21.47
N ALA A 133 8.76 -2.31 22.71
CA ALA A 133 7.37 -2.03 23.02
C ALA A 133 6.99 -0.59 22.67
N GLU A 134 7.85 0.38 22.99
CA GLU A 134 7.66 1.79 22.63
C GLU A 134 7.64 1.98 21.10
N ALA A 135 8.53 1.33 20.34
CA ALA A 135 8.56 1.40 18.89
C ALA A 135 7.25 0.92 18.28
N LEU A 136 6.75 -0.24 18.71
CA LEU A 136 5.47 -0.80 18.25
C LEU A 136 4.29 0.11 18.59
N HIS A 137 4.25 0.65 19.82
CA HIS A 137 3.23 1.59 20.25
C HIS A 137 3.24 2.87 19.39
N ARG A 138 4.43 3.49 19.21
CA ARG A 138 4.57 4.72 18.43
C ARG A 138 4.24 4.55 16.96
N ALA A 139 4.50 3.38 16.37
CA ALA A 139 4.15 3.10 14.98
C ALA A 139 2.63 3.20 14.76
N ARG A 140 1.80 2.85 15.74
CA ARG A 140 0.34 2.76 15.63
C ARG A 140 -0.43 3.94 16.22
N THR A 141 0.11 4.61 17.23
CA THR A 141 -0.61 5.64 18.02
C THR A 141 -0.74 6.94 17.25
N GLY A 142 -1.91 7.56 17.27
CA GLY A 142 -2.22 8.75 16.49
C GLY A 142 -2.21 8.42 14.99
N CYS A 143 -1.74 9.33 14.14
CA CYS A 143 -1.48 8.98 12.73
C CYS A 143 -0.40 7.90 12.68
N PRO A 144 -0.67 6.71 12.10
CA PRO A 144 0.32 5.66 11.99
C PRO A 144 1.58 6.11 11.23
N GLY A 145 2.67 5.38 11.36
CA GLY A 145 3.87 5.72 10.60
C GLY A 145 5.07 4.83 10.91
N ALA A 146 6.07 4.94 10.06
CA ALA A 146 7.31 4.20 10.19
C ALA A 146 8.16 4.71 11.37
N VAL A 147 8.72 3.80 12.14
CA VAL A 147 9.63 4.10 13.23
C VAL A 147 10.94 3.35 13.05
N TYR A 148 12.01 3.94 13.57
CA TYR A 148 13.36 3.39 13.51
C TYR A 148 13.90 3.14 14.90
N LEU A 149 14.36 1.92 15.16
CA LEU A 149 15.03 1.56 16.40
C LEU A 149 16.35 0.85 16.11
N GLU A 150 17.47 1.44 16.47
CA GLU A 150 18.75 0.78 16.42
C GLU A 150 19.18 0.25 17.81
N VAL A 151 19.80 -0.92 17.81
CA VAL A 151 20.31 -1.56 19.03
C VAL A 151 21.81 -1.77 18.91
N ASP A 152 22.53 -1.28 19.91
CA ASP A 152 23.98 -1.44 20.03
C ASP A 152 24.36 -2.92 20.03
N SER A 153 25.32 -3.33 19.20
CA SER A 153 25.73 -4.73 19.11
C SER A 153 26.26 -5.28 20.43
N HIS A 154 26.88 -4.45 21.27
CA HIS A 154 27.30 -4.89 22.61
C HIS A 154 26.08 -5.24 23.49
N ALA A 155 24.97 -4.48 23.36
CA ALA A 155 23.74 -4.79 24.08
C ALA A 155 23.03 -6.03 23.52
N VAL A 156 23.08 -6.26 22.21
CA VAL A 156 22.48 -7.44 21.56
C VAL A 156 23.25 -8.72 21.91
N TYR A 157 24.59 -8.66 21.95
CA TYR A 157 25.47 -9.79 22.32
C TYR A 157 25.68 -9.91 23.82
N GLY A 158 25.25 -8.93 24.62
CA GLY A 158 25.43 -8.91 26.06
C GLY A 158 24.46 -9.84 26.79
N ASN A 159 24.83 -10.22 28.00
CA ASN A 159 23.93 -10.91 28.90
C ASN A 159 23.13 -9.89 29.72
N ALA A 160 21.82 -9.96 29.64
CA ALA A 160 20.92 -9.25 30.54
C ALA A 160 20.22 -10.25 31.46
N ALA A 161 19.81 -9.79 32.64
CA ALA A 161 18.91 -10.57 33.47
C ALA A 161 17.64 -10.90 32.68
N PRO A 162 17.09 -12.11 32.78
CA PRO A 162 15.84 -12.45 32.15
C PRO A 162 14.76 -11.46 32.60
N LEU A 163 14.07 -10.82 31.63
CA LEU A 163 12.88 -10.06 31.92
C LEU A 163 11.70 -11.01 31.84
N ASP A 164 11.11 -11.31 32.98
CA ASP A 164 9.95 -12.19 33.06
C ASP A 164 8.65 -11.52 32.63
N VAL A 165 8.68 -10.21 32.38
CA VAL A 165 7.47 -9.42 32.08
C VAL A 165 7.73 -8.50 30.89
N VAL A 166 6.78 -8.48 29.96
CA VAL A 166 6.67 -7.40 28.96
C VAL A 166 6.45 -6.12 29.75
N PRO A 167 7.19 -5.03 29.46
CA PRO A 167 7.05 -3.79 30.24
C PRO A 167 5.59 -3.32 30.25
N ASP A 168 5.01 -3.22 31.45
CA ASP A 168 3.77 -2.51 31.66
C ASP A 168 3.96 -1.06 31.22
N GLY A 169 3.03 -0.51 30.43
CA GLY A 169 3.05 0.90 30.09
C GLY A 169 2.88 1.26 28.63
N PHE A 170 3.01 0.29 27.70
CA PHE A 170 2.67 0.51 26.30
C PHE A 170 1.57 -0.46 25.89
N PRO A 171 0.31 0.02 25.70
CA PRO A 171 -0.78 -0.84 25.31
C PRO A 171 -0.53 -1.43 23.91
N VAL A 172 -0.95 -2.66 23.70
CA VAL A 172 -0.87 -3.35 22.41
C VAL A 172 -1.74 -2.62 21.39
N GLU A 173 -2.94 -2.22 21.80
CA GLU A 173 -3.86 -1.43 20.98
C GLU A 173 -3.86 0.03 21.43
N PRO A 174 -3.72 0.98 20.50
CA PRO A 174 -3.81 2.40 20.82
C PRO A 174 -5.24 2.78 21.20
N SER A 175 -5.38 3.75 22.12
CA SER A 175 -6.66 4.40 22.39
C SER A 175 -7.12 5.17 21.17
N ARG A 176 -8.42 5.10 20.86
CA ARG A 176 -9.05 5.79 19.74
C ARG A 176 -9.77 7.03 20.24
N ALA A 177 -9.45 8.19 19.68
CA ALA A 177 -10.10 9.45 20.01
C ALA A 177 -11.43 9.58 19.24
N ALA A 178 -12.52 9.87 19.95
CA ALA A 178 -13.75 10.31 19.31
C ALA A 178 -13.62 11.79 18.90
N GLY A 179 -14.37 12.19 17.87
CA GLY A 179 -14.46 13.61 17.49
C GLY A 179 -15.23 14.44 18.53
N ALA A 180 -15.10 15.77 18.46
CA ALA A 180 -15.91 16.64 19.29
C ALA A 180 -17.39 16.56 18.85
N PRO A 181 -18.35 16.41 19.79
CA PRO A 181 -19.78 16.26 19.44
C PRO A 181 -20.34 17.42 18.61
N ALA A 182 -19.87 18.64 18.85
CA ALA A 182 -20.28 19.82 18.09
C ALA A 182 -19.85 19.74 16.62
N ASP A 183 -18.63 19.29 16.35
CA ASP A 183 -18.09 19.15 14.99
C ASP A 183 -18.79 18.00 14.24
N ILE A 184 -19.06 16.90 14.92
CA ILE A 184 -19.85 15.77 14.38
C ILE A 184 -21.26 16.24 14.03
N GLY A 185 -21.91 17.00 14.94
CA GLY A 185 -23.23 17.59 14.68
C GLY A 185 -23.24 18.51 13.47
N ALA A 186 -22.22 19.36 13.31
CA ALA A 186 -22.08 20.24 12.15
C ALA A 186 -21.87 19.43 10.85
N ALA A 187 -21.05 18.40 10.88
CA ALA A 187 -20.82 17.52 9.73
C ALA A 187 -22.11 16.79 9.30
N VAL A 188 -22.85 16.22 10.26
CA VAL A 188 -24.12 15.54 10.01
C VAL A 188 -25.16 16.51 9.45
N ALA A 189 -25.26 17.73 10.01
CA ALA A 189 -26.21 18.74 9.52
C ALA A 189 -25.89 19.17 8.07
N ALA A 190 -24.61 19.38 7.73
CA ALA A 190 -24.21 19.71 6.37
C ALA A 190 -24.52 18.59 5.38
N LEU A 191 -24.22 17.34 5.74
CA LEU A 191 -24.54 16.18 4.90
C LEU A 191 -26.06 15.97 4.74
N ALA A 192 -26.85 16.26 5.77
CA ALA A 192 -28.31 16.17 5.71
C ALA A 192 -28.92 17.24 4.79
N ALA A 193 -28.34 18.43 4.75
CA ALA A 193 -28.77 19.55 3.91
C ALA A 193 -28.34 19.43 2.43
N ALA A 194 -27.29 18.64 2.14
CA ALA A 194 -26.77 18.49 0.80
C ALA A 194 -27.71 17.69 -0.11
N GLU A 195 -27.80 18.09 -1.38
CA GLU A 195 -28.55 17.37 -2.42
C GLU A 195 -27.73 16.21 -3.00
N ARG A 196 -26.42 16.41 -3.16
CA ARG A 196 -25.50 15.48 -3.81
C ARG A 196 -24.24 15.22 -2.96
N PRO A 197 -24.42 14.72 -1.72
CA PRO A 197 -23.27 14.43 -0.87
C PRO A 197 -22.50 13.20 -1.37
N LEU A 198 -21.20 13.15 -1.06
CA LEU A 198 -20.31 12.05 -1.44
C LEU A 198 -19.31 11.76 -0.32
N ILE A 199 -19.02 10.49 -0.09
CA ILE A 199 -17.96 10.06 0.84
C ILE A 199 -16.73 9.63 0.02
N VAL A 200 -15.55 10.15 0.38
CA VAL A 200 -14.24 9.73 -0.13
C VAL A 200 -13.43 9.14 1.01
N ALA A 201 -13.31 7.81 1.03
CA ALA A 201 -12.56 7.10 2.05
C ALA A 201 -11.09 6.91 1.61
N GLY A 202 -10.16 7.49 2.36
CA GLY A 202 -8.71 7.36 2.19
C GLY A 202 -8.08 6.36 3.17
N SER A 203 -6.74 6.26 3.15
CA SER A 203 -5.98 5.27 3.92
C SER A 203 -6.28 5.28 5.43
N GLY A 204 -6.64 6.43 6.01
CA GLY A 204 -7.04 6.52 7.41
C GLY A 204 -8.25 5.65 7.76
N ALA A 205 -9.19 5.46 6.82
CA ALA A 205 -10.34 4.57 7.01
C ALA A 205 -9.92 3.09 7.14
N PHE A 206 -8.87 2.68 6.44
CA PHE A 206 -8.27 1.35 6.59
C PHE A 206 -7.61 1.17 7.95
N TRP A 207 -6.74 2.11 8.36
CA TRP A 207 -6.03 2.02 9.64
C TRP A 207 -6.97 2.12 10.85
N SER A 208 -8.07 2.80 10.69
CA SER A 208 -9.14 2.86 11.69
C SER A 208 -9.98 1.57 11.75
N GLY A 209 -10.02 0.77 10.69
CA GLY A 209 -10.92 -0.37 10.57
C GLY A 209 -12.40 0.05 10.46
N ALA A 210 -12.66 1.20 9.84
CA ALA A 210 -13.96 1.89 9.87
C ALA A 210 -14.99 1.36 8.85
N GLY A 211 -14.72 0.23 8.20
CA GLY A 211 -15.54 -0.25 7.08
C GLY A 211 -17.01 -0.45 7.42
N THR A 212 -17.29 -1.09 8.56
CA THR A 212 -18.67 -1.34 9.02
C THR A 212 -19.42 -0.04 9.28
N GLU A 213 -18.78 0.92 9.94
CA GLU A 213 -19.39 2.21 10.27
C GLU A 213 -19.62 3.08 9.03
N ILE A 214 -18.67 3.10 8.09
CA ILE A 214 -18.79 3.84 6.83
C ILE A 214 -19.92 3.23 5.98
N GLY A 215 -19.94 1.91 5.79
CA GLY A 215 -20.99 1.23 5.02
C GLY A 215 -22.39 1.47 5.63
N ARG A 216 -22.52 1.31 6.95
CA ARG A 216 -23.75 1.61 7.67
C ARG A 216 -24.21 3.06 7.51
N PHE A 217 -23.28 4.02 7.60
CA PHE A 217 -23.62 5.43 7.42
C PHE A 217 -24.03 5.74 5.97
N ALA A 218 -23.35 5.15 5.00
CA ALA A 218 -23.68 5.28 3.58
C ALA A 218 -25.12 4.80 3.29
N GLU A 219 -25.53 3.67 3.88
CA GLU A 219 -26.91 3.14 3.77
C GLU A 219 -27.92 4.04 4.49
N LEU A 220 -27.60 4.40 5.75
CA LEU A 220 -28.48 5.22 6.59
C LEU A 220 -28.76 6.60 6.01
N ALA A 221 -27.71 7.25 5.51
CA ALA A 221 -27.78 8.59 4.97
C ALA A 221 -27.98 8.62 3.44
N GLN A 222 -28.00 7.46 2.79
CA GLN A 222 -28.08 7.32 1.33
C GLN A 222 -27.01 8.13 0.60
N ILE A 223 -25.75 7.98 0.99
CA ILE A 223 -24.62 8.73 0.46
C ILE A 223 -23.67 7.77 -0.28
N PRO A 224 -23.40 7.98 -1.57
CA PRO A 224 -22.41 7.18 -2.32
C PRO A 224 -21.01 7.26 -1.72
N VAL A 225 -20.24 6.16 -1.84
CA VAL A 225 -18.88 6.03 -1.32
C VAL A 225 -17.89 5.71 -2.42
N ILE A 226 -16.77 6.40 -2.42
CA ILE A 226 -15.57 6.09 -3.22
C ILE A 226 -14.46 5.66 -2.27
N THR A 227 -13.72 4.61 -2.63
CA THR A 227 -12.55 4.15 -1.86
C THR A 227 -11.25 4.38 -2.63
N ALA A 228 -10.22 4.87 -1.95
CA ALA A 228 -8.92 5.19 -2.54
C ALA A 228 -7.75 4.59 -1.75
N SER A 229 -6.64 4.32 -2.41
CA SER A 229 -5.39 3.87 -1.79
C SER A 229 -5.61 2.63 -0.89
N ALA A 230 -5.09 2.60 0.33
CA ALA A 230 -5.26 1.48 1.26
C ALA A 230 -6.72 1.25 1.71
N ALA A 231 -7.62 2.23 1.49
CA ALA A 231 -9.05 2.05 1.80
C ALA A 231 -9.81 1.19 0.78
N ARG A 232 -9.18 0.74 -0.30
CA ARG A 232 -9.82 -0.17 -1.25
C ARG A 232 -10.32 -1.44 -0.51
N GLY A 233 -11.60 -1.74 -0.65
CA GLY A 233 -12.26 -2.85 0.03
C GLY A 233 -12.69 -2.58 1.48
N VAL A 234 -12.41 -1.41 2.05
CA VAL A 234 -12.96 -0.99 3.36
C VAL A 234 -14.49 -0.93 3.29
N VAL A 235 -15.01 -0.36 2.22
CA VAL A 235 -16.38 -0.61 1.74
C VAL A 235 -16.22 -1.44 0.47
N PRO A 236 -16.83 -2.62 0.37
CA PRO A 236 -16.74 -3.49 -0.80
C PRO A 236 -17.14 -2.78 -2.09
N ASP A 237 -16.50 -3.10 -3.22
CA ASP A 237 -16.94 -2.57 -4.51
C ASP A 237 -18.37 -3.02 -4.86
N SER A 238 -18.79 -4.20 -4.37
CA SER A 238 -20.16 -4.73 -4.51
C SER A 238 -21.20 -4.09 -3.59
N HIS A 239 -20.78 -3.22 -2.65
CA HIS A 239 -21.72 -2.59 -1.71
C HIS A 239 -22.75 -1.72 -2.45
N PRO A 240 -24.08 -1.73 -2.05
CA PRO A 240 -25.13 -1.01 -2.76
C PRO A 240 -24.87 0.49 -2.95
N TRP A 241 -24.13 1.13 -2.05
CA TRP A 241 -23.78 2.55 -2.11
C TRP A 241 -22.35 2.81 -2.57
N SER A 242 -21.63 1.80 -3.07
CA SER A 242 -20.28 1.96 -3.62
C SER A 242 -20.31 2.49 -5.06
N LEU A 243 -19.43 3.44 -5.35
CA LEU A 243 -19.02 3.85 -6.70
C LEU A 243 -17.65 3.26 -7.08
N GLY A 244 -17.12 2.36 -6.27
CA GLY A 244 -15.85 1.67 -6.51
C GLY A 244 -14.61 2.53 -6.27
N SER A 245 -13.65 2.44 -7.18
CA SER A 245 -12.35 3.12 -7.08
C SER A 245 -12.42 4.60 -7.41
N LEU A 246 -11.42 5.35 -6.93
CA LEU A 246 -11.22 6.75 -7.31
C LEU A 246 -11.04 6.93 -8.83
N VAL A 247 -10.50 5.94 -9.54
CA VAL A 247 -10.24 6.03 -11.00
C VAL A 247 -11.53 6.24 -11.78
N HIS A 248 -12.57 5.49 -11.48
CA HIS A 248 -13.85 5.60 -12.18
C HIS A 248 -14.89 6.37 -11.36
N GLY A 249 -15.07 6.01 -10.10
CA GLY A 249 -16.02 6.68 -9.20
C GLY A 249 -15.67 8.14 -8.93
N GLY A 250 -14.39 8.50 -9.01
CA GLY A 250 -13.90 9.87 -8.83
C GLY A 250 -14.53 10.90 -9.77
N LEU A 251 -15.03 10.46 -10.92
CA LEU A 251 -15.76 11.34 -11.86
C LEU A 251 -17.09 11.90 -11.30
N ALA A 252 -17.58 11.33 -10.18
CA ALA A 252 -18.73 11.89 -9.48
C ALA A 252 -18.37 13.10 -8.59
N ILE A 253 -17.10 13.21 -8.14
CA ILE A 253 -16.66 14.27 -7.20
C ILE A 253 -16.97 15.68 -7.72
N PRO A 254 -16.69 16.06 -8.98
CA PRO A 254 -16.97 17.42 -9.47
C PRO A 254 -18.45 17.80 -9.44
N SER A 255 -19.35 16.82 -9.41
CA SER A 255 -20.80 17.03 -9.39
C SER A 255 -21.39 17.04 -7.98
N ALA A 256 -20.62 16.66 -6.96
CA ALA A 256 -21.05 16.68 -5.56
C ALA A 256 -21.12 18.13 -5.05
N ASP A 257 -22.07 18.43 -4.16
CA ASP A 257 -22.17 19.71 -3.46
C ASP A 257 -21.56 19.67 -2.05
N CYS A 258 -21.44 18.48 -1.47
CA CYS A 258 -20.81 18.26 -0.17
C CYS A 258 -19.97 16.99 -0.22
N VAL A 259 -18.70 17.06 0.16
CA VAL A 259 -17.79 15.91 0.15
C VAL A 259 -17.25 15.65 1.55
N LEU A 260 -17.54 14.45 2.08
CA LEU A 260 -16.98 13.94 3.33
C LEU A 260 -15.70 13.16 3.02
N VAL A 261 -14.56 13.70 3.42
CA VAL A 261 -13.23 13.11 3.21
C VAL A 261 -12.77 12.44 4.51
N LEU A 262 -12.58 11.12 4.46
CA LEU A 262 -12.24 10.30 5.61
C LEU A 262 -10.79 9.83 5.56
N GLY A 263 -9.90 10.43 6.36
CA GLY A 263 -8.51 10.00 6.51
C GLY A 263 -7.70 10.08 5.22
N SER A 264 -7.89 11.15 4.45
CA SER A 264 -7.11 11.48 3.27
C SER A 264 -6.56 12.90 3.41
N ALA A 265 -5.25 13.03 3.35
CA ALA A 265 -4.62 14.32 3.13
C ALA A 265 -4.79 14.67 1.65
N PHE A 266 -5.24 15.88 1.33
CA PHE A 266 -5.39 16.33 -0.05
C PHE A 266 -4.03 16.41 -0.77
N ASN A 267 -3.48 15.24 -1.10
CA ASN A 267 -2.20 15.07 -1.80
C ASN A 267 -2.38 14.88 -3.32
N ALA A 268 -1.32 14.51 -4.03
CA ALA A 268 -1.33 14.29 -5.47
C ALA A 268 -2.40 13.26 -5.91
N ASN A 269 -2.65 12.19 -5.13
CA ASN A 269 -3.64 11.15 -5.47
C ASN A 269 -5.07 11.69 -5.62
N VAL A 270 -5.37 12.80 -4.98
CA VAL A 270 -6.67 13.49 -5.05
C VAL A 270 -6.49 14.92 -5.60
N MET A 271 -5.49 15.14 -6.46
CA MET A 271 -5.20 16.40 -7.13
C MET A 271 -5.14 17.60 -6.18
N TYR A 272 -4.54 17.39 -5.01
CA TYR A 272 -4.41 18.41 -3.95
C TYR A 272 -5.75 19.02 -3.50
N GLY A 273 -6.88 18.35 -3.78
CA GLY A 273 -8.23 18.85 -3.51
C GLY A 273 -8.68 19.97 -4.45
N GLY A 274 -8.02 20.13 -5.59
CA GLY A 274 -8.31 21.15 -6.61
C GLY A 274 -8.98 20.61 -7.87
N ALA A 275 -9.21 21.53 -8.80
CA ALA A 275 -9.73 21.18 -10.14
C ALA A 275 -8.71 20.30 -10.90
N PRO A 276 -9.19 19.41 -11.77
CA PRO A 276 -10.59 19.21 -12.18
C PRO A 276 -11.40 18.30 -11.24
N LEU A 277 -10.77 17.68 -10.23
CA LEU A 277 -11.42 16.69 -9.37
C LEU A 277 -12.36 17.33 -8.34
N PHE A 278 -11.96 18.45 -7.72
CA PHE A 278 -12.77 19.16 -6.74
C PHE A 278 -13.14 20.56 -7.24
N GLY A 279 -14.43 20.92 -7.12
CA GLY A 279 -14.92 22.27 -7.41
C GLY A 279 -14.68 23.26 -6.27
N THR A 280 -14.79 24.57 -6.56
CA THR A 280 -14.62 25.63 -5.57
C THR A 280 -15.82 25.81 -4.65
N ASP A 281 -17.02 25.44 -5.11
CA ASP A 281 -18.29 25.71 -4.44
C ASP A 281 -18.79 24.51 -3.60
N GLN A 282 -17.95 23.50 -3.44
CA GLN A 282 -18.26 22.32 -2.65
C GLN A 282 -18.00 22.56 -1.16
N THR A 283 -18.94 22.14 -0.33
CA THR A 283 -18.70 22.02 1.12
C THR A 283 -17.78 20.84 1.39
N ILE A 284 -16.62 21.07 1.97
CA ILE A 284 -15.64 20.05 2.33
C ILE A 284 -15.68 19.76 3.81
N ILE A 285 -15.99 18.52 4.16
CA ILE A 285 -15.91 17.99 5.52
C ILE A 285 -14.71 17.07 5.58
N GLN A 286 -13.73 17.37 6.43
CA GLN A 286 -12.54 16.53 6.57
C GLN A 286 -12.46 15.92 7.96
N VAL A 287 -12.36 14.59 8.01
CA VAL A 287 -12.14 13.80 9.23
C VAL A 287 -10.74 13.23 9.19
N ASP A 288 -9.92 13.58 10.16
CA ASP A 288 -8.56 13.04 10.31
C ASP A 288 -8.18 12.92 11.79
N ILE A 289 -7.31 11.97 12.10
CA ILE A 289 -6.75 11.80 13.45
C ILE A 289 -5.65 12.83 13.77
N ALA A 290 -5.05 13.41 12.72
CA ALA A 290 -3.92 14.34 12.77
C ALA A 290 -4.38 15.76 12.39
N ALA A 291 -4.53 16.64 13.36
CA ALA A 291 -4.98 18.01 13.14
C ALA A 291 -4.08 18.80 12.16
N GLU A 292 -2.78 18.52 12.15
CA GLU A 292 -1.79 19.14 11.26
C GLU A 292 -1.95 18.77 9.79
N ARG A 293 -2.76 17.75 9.47
CA ARG A 293 -3.04 17.31 8.09
C ARG A 293 -4.32 17.89 7.51
N VAL A 294 -5.12 18.51 8.36
CA VAL A 294 -6.38 19.12 7.93
C VAL A 294 -6.13 20.49 7.32
N GLY A 295 -6.74 20.75 6.18
CA GLY A 295 -6.71 22.08 5.54
C GLY A 295 -5.39 22.44 4.84
N GLY A 296 -4.43 21.54 4.71
CA GLY A 296 -3.09 21.84 4.18
C GLY A 296 -3.09 22.33 2.73
N ASN A 297 -3.67 21.57 1.81
CA ASN A 297 -3.76 21.92 0.39
C ASN A 297 -5.16 22.42 -0.01
N ARG A 298 -6.19 21.98 0.67
CA ARG A 298 -7.57 22.41 0.47
C ARG A 298 -8.16 22.78 1.83
N ALA A 299 -8.72 23.98 1.96
CA ALA A 299 -9.47 24.37 3.14
C ALA A 299 -10.68 23.45 3.32
N ALA A 300 -10.91 22.99 4.54
CA ALA A 300 -12.12 22.28 4.93
C ALA A 300 -13.09 23.27 5.61
N ASP A 301 -14.37 23.21 5.21
CA ASP A 301 -15.42 24.04 5.82
C ASP A 301 -15.79 23.53 7.20
N ILE A 302 -15.75 22.19 7.37
CA ILE A 302 -15.99 21.51 8.63
C ILE A 302 -14.86 20.51 8.88
N THR A 303 -14.28 20.55 10.08
CA THR A 303 -13.21 19.65 10.48
C THR A 303 -13.61 18.84 11.69
N VAL A 304 -13.36 17.52 11.63
CA VAL A 304 -13.54 16.63 12.77
C VAL A 304 -12.22 15.94 13.07
N ILE A 305 -11.60 16.28 14.20
CA ILE A 305 -10.35 15.65 14.62
C ILE A 305 -10.69 14.43 15.48
N GLY A 306 -10.43 13.23 14.93
CA GLY A 306 -10.72 11.97 15.60
C GLY A 306 -10.40 10.76 14.75
N ASP A 307 -10.43 9.59 15.37
CA ASP A 307 -10.33 8.30 14.68
C ASP A 307 -11.64 8.02 13.92
N ILE A 308 -11.54 7.55 12.68
CA ILE A 308 -12.69 7.49 11.76
C ILE A 308 -13.78 6.54 12.25
N ALA A 309 -13.44 5.38 12.81
CA ALA A 309 -14.45 4.41 13.24
C ALA A 309 -15.36 4.97 14.37
N PRO A 310 -14.84 5.52 15.50
CA PRO A 310 -15.71 6.15 16.47
C PRO A 310 -16.44 7.39 15.93
N VAL A 311 -15.79 8.24 15.10
CA VAL A 311 -16.45 9.39 14.47
C VAL A 311 -17.62 8.96 13.60
N MET A 312 -17.45 7.94 12.74
CA MET A 312 -18.54 7.46 11.89
C MET A 312 -19.65 6.77 12.67
N ARG A 313 -19.34 6.12 13.79
CA ARG A 313 -20.33 5.58 14.72
C ARG A 313 -21.19 6.70 15.31
N ASP A 314 -20.54 7.76 15.80
CA ASP A 314 -21.21 8.92 16.37
C ASP A 314 -22.03 9.68 15.30
N CYS A 315 -21.55 9.74 14.04
CA CYS A 315 -22.33 10.25 12.91
C CYS A 315 -23.61 9.41 12.66
N CYS A 316 -23.51 8.08 12.73
CA CYS A 316 -24.70 7.20 12.62
C CYS A 316 -25.70 7.45 13.76
N GLU A 317 -25.23 7.68 14.99
CA GLU A 317 -26.09 7.96 16.13
C GLU A 317 -26.73 9.37 16.06
N ALA A 318 -26.00 10.32 15.55
CA ALA A 318 -26.46 11.71 15.38
C ALA A 318 -27.42 11.89 14.18
N TRP A 319 -27.45 10.92 13.24
CA TRP A 319 -28.29 11.01 12.06
C TRP A 319 -29.76 10.80 12.40
N THR A 320 -30.55 11.86 12.37
CA THR A 320 -31.99 11.84 12.65
C THR A 320 -32.85 12.23 11.45
N ALA A 321 -32.22 12.64 10.36
CA ALA A 321 -32.94 13.02 9.14
C ALA A 321 -33.59 11.79 8.49
N THR A 322 -34.80 11.96 7.96
CA THR A 322 -35.40 10.97 7.06
C THR A 322 -34.53 10.88 5.81
N PRO A 323 -34.22 9.66 5.31
CA PRO A 323 -33.43 9.53 4.10
C PRO A 323 -34.08 10.34 2.96
N PRO A 324 -33.32 11.22 2.28
CA PRO A 324 -33.91 12.18 1.33
C PRO A 324 -34.23 11.60 -0.05
N GLY A 325 -34.04 10.27 -0.27
CA GLY A 325 -34.25 9.66 -1.59
C GLY A 325 -33.17 10.07 -2.58
N ARG A 326 -31.93 9.62 -2.35
CA ARG A 326 -30.75 9.98 -3.17
C ARG A 326 -30.37 8.93 -4.21
N GLU A 327 -31.31 8.06 -4.56
CA GLU A 327 -31.10 7.00 -5.57
C GLU A 327 -30.72 7.59 -6.94
N GLU A 328 -31.33 8.69 -7.34
CA GLU A 328 -30.99 9.39 -8.61
C GLU A 328 -29.54 9.90 -8.60
N TRP A 329 -29.04 10.37 -7.44
CA TRP A 329 -27.67 10.79 -7.30
C TRP A 329 -26.70 9.60 -7.39
N LEU A 330 -27.01 8.48 -6.72
CA LEU A 330 -26.26 7.24 -6.82
C LEU A 330 -26.23 6.72 -8.27
N ASP A 331 -27.38 6.69 -8.96
CA ASP A 331 -27.48 6.22 -10.35
C ASP A 331 -26.67 7.11 -11.29
N ARG A 332 -26.69 8.41 -11.07
CA ARG A 332 -25.84 9.35 -11.82
C ARG A 332 -24.34 9.06 -11.58
N GLY A 333 -23.93 8.82 -10.32
CA GLY A 333 -22.55 8.46 -9.99
C GLY A 333 -22.13 7.15 -10.68
N ARG A 334 -23.01 6.14 -10.68
CA ARG A 334 -22.79 4.87 -11.38
C ARG A 334 -22.69 5.03 -12.89
N ALA A 335 -23.54 5.87 -13.46
CA ALA A 335 -23.49 6.17 -14.90
C ALA A 335 -22.16 6.84 -15.29
N LEU A 336 -21.64 7.77 -14.47
CA LEU A 336 -20.34 8.40 -14.70
C LEU A 336 -19.20 7.39 -14.60
N ALA A 337 -19.20 6.55 -13.55
CA ALA A 337 -18.20 5.49 -13.37
C ALA A 337 -18.24 4.47 -14.51
N GLY A 338 -19.44 4.07 -14.94
CA GLY A 338 -19.65 3.17 -16.07
C GLY A 338 -19.15 3.76 -17.40
N ALA A 339 -19.46 5.02 -17.68
CA ALA A 339 -18.98 5.71 -18.87
C ALA A 339 -17.45 5.81 -18.91
N SER A 340 -16.81 6.04 -17.75
CA SER A 340 -15.35 5.99 -17.65
C SER A 340 -14.80 4.61 -17.98
N LEU A 341 -15.35 3.56 -17.40
CA LEU A 341 -14.91 2.18 -17.67
C LEU A 341 -15.14 1.79 -19.15
N GLU A 342 -16.28 2.18 -19.74
CA GLU A 342 -16.57 1.97 -21.16
C GLU A 342 -15.57 2.70 -22.07
N PHE A 343 -15.16 3.91 -21.69
CA PHE A 343 -14.15 4.66 -22.43
C PHE A 343 -12.79 3.92 -22.43
N TRP A 344 -12.35 3.40 -21.27
CA TRP A 344 -11.14 2.60 -21.17
C TRP A 344 -11.24 1.28 -21.95
N ASN A 345 -12.40 0.60 -21.87
CA ASN A 345 -12.64 -0.63 -22.62
C ASN A 345 -12.61 -0.41 -24.13
N ARG A 346 -13.14 0.71 -24.61
CA ARG A 346 -13.13 1.04 -26.04
C ARG A 346 -11.71 1.16 -26.57
N GLN A 347 -10.80 1.80 -25.84
CA GLN A 347 -9.39 1.91 -26.24
C GLN A 347 -8.71 0.55 -26.34
N ILE A 348 -9.02 -0.35 -25.39
CA ILE A 348 -8.53 -1.73 -25.43
C ILE A 348 -9.07 -2.46 -26.66
N ASP A 349 -10.38 -2.33 -26.92
CA ASP A 349 -11.08 -3.08 -27.98
C ASP A 349 -10.76 -2.54 -29.40
N GLU A 350 -10.40 -1.26 -29.52
CA GLU A 350 -9.95 -0.62 -30.76
C GLU A 350 -8.45 -0.84 -31.07
N HIS A 351 -7.71 -1.48 -30.15
CA HIS A 351 -6.29 -1.73 -30.35
C HIS A 351 -6.04 -2.72 -31.50
N THR A 352 -5.19 -2.32 -32.44
CA THR A 352 -4.86 -3.10 -33.66
C THR A 352 -3.38 -3.51 -33.72
N GLY A 353 -2.60 -3.26 -32.66
CA GLY A 353 -1.20 -3.65 -32.58
C GLY A 353 -1.00 -5.17 -32.57
N GLU A 354 0.19 -5.61 -32.97
CA GLU A 354 0.55 -7.04 -32.97
C GLU A 354 0.79 -7.61 -31.57
N ARG A 355 1.17 -6.73 -30.61
CA ARG A 355 1.42 -7.11 -29.22
C ARG A 355 0.19 -6.91 -28.36
N ILE A 356 0.19 -7.55 -27.20
CA ILE A 356 -0.94 -7.49 -26.26
C ILE A 356 -1.07 -6.07 -25.70
N HIS A 357 -2.27 -5.51 -25.73
CA HIS A 357 -2.59 -4.27 -25.03
C HIS A 357 -2.49 -4.50 -23.50
N ALA A 358 -1.70 -3.70 -22.77
CA ALA A 358 -1.50 -3.88 -21.33
C ALA A 358 -2.82 -3.87 -20.53
N GLY A 359 -3.76 -2.98 -20.89
CA GLY A 359 -5.11 -2.95 -20.33
C GLY A 359 -5.92 -4.21 -20.62
N ALA A 360 -5.75 -4.85 -21.80
CA ALA A 360 -6.42 -6.12 -22.10
C ALA A 360 -5.90 -7.25 -21.20
N ALA A 361 -4.60 -7.29 -20.96
CA ALA A 361 -4.00 -8.28 -20.07
C ALA A 361 -4.55 -8.17 -18.65
N VAL A 362 -4.57 -6.96 -18.06
CA VAL A 362 -5.06 -6.77 -16.69
C VAL A 362 -6.59 -6.91 -16.58
N ARG A 363 -7.36 -6.47 -17.58
CA ARG A 363 -8.82 -6.69 -17.63
C ARG A 363 -9.14 -8.18 -17.61
N THR A 364 -8.50 -8.96 -18.49
CA THR A 364 -8.65 -10.42 -18.53
C THR A 364 -8.25 -11.06 -17.19
N LEU A 365 -7.12 -10.67 -16.64
CA LEU A 365 -6.64 -11.17 -15.35
C LEU A 365 -7.63 -10.86 -14.22
N ALA A 366 -8.12 -9.62 -14.12
CA ALA A 366 -9.07 -9.19 -13.10
C ALA A 366 -10.38 -9.98 -13.16
N ASP A 367 -10.90 -10.22 -14.38
CA ASP A 367 -12.11 -11.03 -14.57
C ASP A 367 -11.88 -12.50 -14.19
N LEU A 368 -10.75 -13.11 -14.57
CA LEU A 368 -10.39 -14.48 -14.20
C LEU A 368 -10.24 -14.63 -12.68
N ILE A 369 -9.58 -13.68 -12.01
CA ILE A 369 -9.41 -13.67 -10.55
C ILE A 369 -10.79 -13.56 -9.87
N HIS A 370 -11.60 -12.61 -10.30
CA HIS A 370 -12.92 -12.39 -9.70
C HIS A 370 -13.84 -13.61 -9.87
N GLN A 371 -13.87 -14.19 -11.06
CA GLN A 371 -14.68 -15.39 -11.36
C GLN A 371 -14.27 -16.62 -10.54
N ARG A 372 -12.97 -16.81 -10.30
CA ARG A 372 -12.44 -18.01 -9.64
C ARG A 372 -12.38 -17.90 -8.12
N PHE A 373 -12.08 -16.71 -7.61
CA PHE A 373 -11.74 -16.51 -6.19
C PHE A 373 -12.62 -15.47 -5.50
N GLY A 374 -13.43 -14.71 -6.25
CA GLY A 374 -14.24 -13.63 -5.66
C GLY A 374 -13.35 -12.64 -4.89
N GLY A 375 -13.73 -12.33 -3.65
CA GLY A 375 -12.97 -11.42 -2.76
C GLY A 375 -11.83 -12.09 -1.98
N SER A 376 -11.57 -13.40 -2.13
CA SER A 376 -10.55 -14.11 -1.33
C SER A 376 -9.14 -13.93 -1.87
N ALA A 377 -8.96 -13.58 -3.15
CA ALA A 377 -7.65 -13.30 -3.71
C ALA A 377 -7.07 -11.98 -3.21
N THR A 378 -5.74 -11.93 -3.08
CA THR A 378 -5.03 -10.66 -2.88
C THR A 378 -4.37 -10.25 -4.20
N CYS A 379 -4.66 -9.03 -4.66
CA CYS A 379 -4.02 -8.43 -5.82
C CYS A 379 -2.98 -7.40 -5.37
N VAL A 380 -1.83 -7.44 -6.00
CA VAL A 380 -0.75 -6.47 -5.80
C VAL A 380 -0.48 -5.78 -7.13
N ALA A 381 -0.30 -4.47 -7.12
CA ALA A 381 0.01 -3.70 -8.31
C ALA A 381 1.23 -2.80 -8.09
N ASP A 382 2.16 -2.83 -9.06
CA ASP A 382 3.41 -2.07 -9.01
C ASP A 382 3.78 -1.55 -10.41
N GLY A 383 4.48 -0.44 -10.46
CA GLY A 383 4.94 0.20 -11.68
C GLY A 383 4.33 1.58 -11.87
N GLY A 384 4.62 2.21 -12.99
CA GLY A 384 3.98 3.44 -13.45
C GLY A 384 2.68 3.11 -14.20
N ASP A 385 2.77 2.93 -15.51
CA ASP A 385 1.60 2.63 -16.36
C ASP A 385 0.91 1.30 -15.99
N ALA A 386 1.66 0.25 -15.64
CA ALA A 386 1.09 -1.01 -15.18
C ALA A 386 0.20 -0.84 -13.95
N LEU A 387 0.63 0.00 -12.98
CA LEU A 387 -0.18 0.35 -11.81
C LEU A 387 -1.48 1.05 -12.21
N ALA A 388 -1.42 2.01 -13.13
CA ALA A 388 -2.59 2.76 -13.59
C ALA A 388 -3.65 1.82 -14.20
N TRP A 389 -3.23 0.87 -15.04
CA TRP A 389 -4.11 -0.16 -15.59
C TRP A 389 -4.68 -1.07 -14.50
N ALA A 390 -3.88 -1.48 -13.52
CA ALA A 390 -4.34 -2.32 -12.41
C ALA A 390 -5.39 -1.62 -11.53
N LEU A 391 -5.20 -0.34 -11.23
CA LEU A 391 -6.15 0.47 -10.46
C LEU A 391 -7.50 0.65 -11.15
N ALA A 392 -7.53 0.60 -12.49
CA ALA A 392 -8.76 0.67 -13.26
C ALA A 392 -9.59 -0.63 -13.21
N TYR A 393 -8.93 -1.80 -13.16
CA TYR A 393 -9.63 -3.09 -13.34
C TYR A 393 -9.69 -3.98 -12.09
N PHE A 394 -8.74 -3.90 -11.16
CA PHE A 394 -8.79 -4.72 -9.95
C PHE A 394 -9.91 -4.26 -9.02
N ARG A 395 -10.78 -5.23 -8.68
CA ARG A 395 -11.87 -5.07 -7.71
C ARG A 395 -11.36 -5.38 -6.30
N SER A 396 -11.97 -4.75 -5.30
CA SER A 396 -11.63 -5.00 -3.90
C SER A 396 -12.90 -5.17 -3.06
N GLU A 397 -13.11 -6.37 -2.55
CA GLU A 397 -14.28 -6.72 -1.73
C GLU A 397 -13.96 -6.73 -0.24
N LEU A 398 -12.69 -6.78 0.12
CA LEU A 398 -12.21 -6.83 1.50
C LEU A 398 -10.99 -5.91 1.68
N PRO A 399 -10.83 -5.31 2.87
CA PRO A 399 -9.66 -4.49 3.16
C PRO A 399 -8.37 -5.32 3.13
N GLY A 400 -7.28 -4.71 2.65
CA GLY A 400 -5.97 -5.36 2.53
C GLY A 400 -5.91 -6.44 1.46
N ARG A 401 -6.80 -6.42 0.45
CA ARG A 401 -6.80 -7.33 -0.69
C ARG A 401 -6.34 -6.68 -2.00
N LEU A 402 -6.21 -5.38 -2.03
CA LEU A 402 -5.55 -4.66 -3.11
C LEU A 402 -4.40 -3.84 -2.51
N LEU A 403 -3.18 -4.28 -2.78
CA LEU A 403 -1.96 -3.62 -2.31
C LEU A 403 -1.30 -2.91 -3.48
N THR A 404 -0.99 -1.65 -3.29
CA THR A 404 -0.38 -0.81 -4.34
C THR A 404 0.71 0.06 -3.74
N THR A 405 1.65 0.52 -4.55
CA THR A 405 2.52 1.63 -4.16
C THR A 405 1.76 2.95 -4.15
N THR A 406 2.30 3.99 -3.53
CA THR A 406 1.77 5.33 -3.66
C THR A 406 2.50 6.13 -4.71
N THR A 407 1.75 7.06 -5.29
CA THR A 407 2.33 8.11 -6.12
C THR A 407 3.11 9.15 -5.30
N ALA A 408 2.94 9.19 -3.97
CA ALA A 408 3.54 10.23 -3.13
C ALA A 408 5.08 10.15 -3.07
N LEU A 409 5.65 8.94 -3.05
CA LEU A 409 7.09 8.73 -3.21
C LEU A 409 7.44 8.19 -4.59
N GLY A 410 6.52 7.49 -5.23
CA GLY A 410 6.74 6.89 -6.54
C GLY A 410 7.70 5.69 -6.52
N THR A 411 7.73 4.95 -5.41
CA THR A 411 8.63 3.79 -5.26
C THR A 411 8.22 2.68 -6.20
N LEU A 412 9.16 2.22 -7.01
CA LEU A 412 9.03 1.06 -7.90
C LEU A 412 9.73 -0.16 -7.28
N GLY A 413 9.32 -1.36 -7.70
CA GLY A 413 9.89 -2.61 -7.22
C GLY A 413 9.32 -3.07 -5.88
N VAL A 414 8.21 -2.50 -5.43
CA VAL A 414 7.47 -2.91 -4.23
C VAL A 414 6.69 -4.20 -4.45
N GLY A 415 6.39 -4.54 -5.70
CA GLY A 415 5.45 -5.60 -6.07
C GLY A 415 5.79 -6.96 -5.48
N MET A 416 7.00 -7.48 -5.73
CA MET A 416 7.41 -8.77 -5.16
C MET A 416 7.48 -8.75 -3.62
N PRO A 417 8.08 -7.74 -2.95
CA PRO A 417 8.05 -7.63 -1.50
C PRO A 417 6.63 -7.63 -0.91
N PHE A 418 5.70 -6.86 -1.49
CA PHE A 418 4.30 -6.82 -1.01
C PHE A 418 3.59 -8.16 -1.23
N ALA A 419 3.81 -8.80 -2.37
CA ALA A 419 3.23 -10.10 -2.67
C ALA A 419 3.75 -11.21 -1.75
N LEU A 420 5.05 -11.21 -1.43
CA LEU A 420 5.64 -12.10 -0.42
C LEU A 420 4.96 -11.93 0.95
N ALA A 421 4.78 -10.69 1.37
CA ALA A 421 4.17 -10.36 2.65
C ALA A 421 2.68 -10.78 2.68
N ALA A 422 1.94 -10.50 1.62
CA ALA A 422 0.54 -10.89 1.49
C ALA A 422 0.38 -12.41 1.52
N GLN A 423 1.24 -13.15 0.81
CA GLN A 423 1.21 -14.61 0.80
C GLN A 423 1.62 -15.22 2.15
N ALA A 424 2.57 -14.58 2.84
CA ALA A 424 2.96 -15.00 4.18
C ALA A 424 1.86 -14.74 5.22
N ALA A 425 1.11 -13.65 5.06
CA ALA A 425 0.00 -13.28 5.94
C ALA A 425 -1.24 -14.17 5.75
N ARG A 426 -1.43 -14.70 4.55
CA ARG A 426 -2.61 -15.51 4.18
C ARG A 426 -2.20 -16.80 3.48
N PRO A 427 -1.66 -17.77 4.22
CA PRO A 427 -1.31 -19.06 3.65
C PRO A 427 -2.53 -19.75 3.05
N GLY A 428 -2.37 -20.28 1.83
CA GLY A 428 -3.44 -21.01 1.12
C GLY A 428 -4.43 -20.14 0.34
N GLU A 429 -4.35 -18.82 0.46
CA GLU A 429 -5.11 -17.90 -0.39
C GLU A 429 -4.23 -17.40 -1.55
N PRO A 430 -4.79 -17.24 -2.76
CA PRO A 430 -3.99 -16.85 -3.92
C PRO A 430 -3.56 -15.37 -3.86
N VAL A 431 -2.32 -15.12 -4.26
CA VAL A 431 -1.75 -13.77 -4.39
C VAL A 431 -1.27 -13.56 -5.82
N PHE A 432 -1.80 -12.53 -6.46
CA PHE A 432 -1.48 -12.13 -7.83
C PHE A 432 -0.79 -10.77 -7.81
N LEU A 433 0.35 -10.69 -8.48
CA LEU A 433 1.06 -9.43 -8.71
C LEU A 433 0.93 -9.06 -10.19
N PHE A 434 0.44 -7.86 -10.49
CA PHE A 434 0.55 -7.26 -11.82
C PHE A 434 1.58 -6.12 -11.76
N THR A 435 2.60 -6.16 -12.62
CA THR A 435 3.74 -5.24 -12.56
C THR A 435 4.32 -5.00 -13.95
N GLY A 436 4.96 -3.84 -14.16
CA GLY A 436 5.77 -3.59 -15.35
C GLY A 436 7.12 -4.29 -15.28
N ASP A 437 7.73 -4.55 -16.43
CA ASP A 437 9.03 -5.22 -16.55
C ASP A 437 10.16 -4.44 -15.86
N GLY A 438 10.14 -3.11 -15.92
CA GLY A 438 11.09 -2.27 -15.20
C GLY A 438 10.99 -2.43 -13.68
N SER A 439 9.78 -2.31 -13.13
CA SER A 439 9.53 -2.48 -11.69
C SER A 439 9.84 -3.88 -11.20
N PHE A 440 9.42 -4.91 -11.95
CA PHE A 440 9.74 -6.29 -11.62
C PHE A 440 11.25 -6.53 -11.56
N GLY A 441 12.00 -5.95 -12.51
CA GLY A 441 13.46 -6.06 -12.55
C GLY A 441 14.17 -5.56 -11.29
N LEU A 442 13.58 -4.60 -10.55
CA LEU A 442 14.16 -4.07 -9.30
C LEU A 442 14.08 -5.08 -8.14
N SER A 443 13.12 -5.99 -8.15
CA SER A 443 12.91 -6.98 -7.07
C SER A 443 12.76 -8.42 -7.56
N ALA A 444 13.11 -8.71 -8.81
CA ALA A 444 12.96 -10.03 -9.43
C ALA A 444 13.69 -11.16 -8.66
N MET A 445 14.81 -10.85 -7.99
CA MET A 445 15.53 -11.83 -7.17
C MET A 445 14.71 -12.36 -5.98
N GLU A 446 13.64 -11.68 -5.61
CA GLU A 446 12.74 -12.12 -4.55
C GLU A 446 11.87 -13.32 -4.96
N VAL A 447 11.85 -13.72 -6.24
CA VAL A 447 11.33 -15.01 -6.68
C VAL A 447 12.05 -16.15 -5.93
N ALA A 448 13.39 -16.06 -5.76
CA ALA A 448 14.14 -17.05 -4.95
C ALA A 448 13.71 -17.05 -3.48
N THR A 449 13.35 -15.89 -2.92
CA THR A 449 12.77 -15.79 -1.58
C THR A 449 11.42 -16.51 -1.50
N ALA A 450 10.53 -16.26 -2.48
CA ALA A 450 9.22 -16.89 -2.57
C ALA A 450 9.34 -18.42 -2.63
N VAL A 451 10.22 -18.93 -3.49
CA VAL A 451 10.47 -20.38 -3.65
C VAL A 451 10.97 -20.98 -2.35
N ARG A 452 11.99 -20.38 -1.72
CA ARG A 452 12.59 -20.88 -0.48
C ARG A 452 11.62 -20.92 0.70
N HIS A 453 10.75 -19.92 0.81
CA HIS A 453 9.76 -19.83 1.88
C HIS A 453 8.41 -20.46 1.52
N GLN A 454 8.30 -21.12 0.36
CA GLN A 454 7.09 -21.79 -0.12
C GLN A 454 5.89 -20.82 -0.18
N LEU A 455 6.11 -19.66 -0.78
CA LEU A 455 5.13 -18.62 -0.99
C LEU A 455 4.73 -18.61 -2.48
N PRO A 456 3.63 -19.27 -2.86
CA PRO A 456 3.23 -19.46 -4.26
C PRO A 456 2.58 -18.20 -4.85
N VAL A 457 3.34 -17.10 -4.90
CA VAL A 457 2.95 -15.85 -5.56
C VAL A 457 2.92 -16.06 -7.07
N ILE A 458 1.93 -15.51 -7.75
CA ILE A 458 1.84 -15.49 -9.21
C ILE A 458 2.07 -14.05 -9.69
N ALA A 459 3.23 -13.79 -10.27
CA ALA A 459 3.59 -12.49 -10.83
C ALA A 459 3.31 -12.45 -12.33
N ILE A 460 2.50 -11.49 -12.76
CA ILE A 460 2.19 -11.22 -14.16
C ILE A 460 2.94 -9.95 -14.55
N VAL A 461 3.94 -10.10 -15.39
CA VAL A 461 4.82 -9.02 -15.83
C VAL A 461 4.33 -8.47 -17.17
N SER A 462 3.82 -7.25 -17.19
CA SER A 462 3.53 -6.49 -18.40
C SER A 462 4.85 -6.01 -19.01
N ASN A 463 5.39 -6.82 -19.92
CA ASN A 463 6.72 -6.64 -20.51
C ASN A 463 6.62 -5.88 -21.84
N ASN A 464 6.76 -4.56 -21.76
CA ASN A 464 6.82 -3.68 -22.93
C ASN A 464 8.26 -3.30 -23.33
N ALA A 465 9.26 -3.97 -22.76
CA ALA A 465 10.70 -3.76 -22.96
C ALA A 465 11.12 -2.31 -22.62
N GLY A 466 10.59 -1.73 -21.53
CA GLY A 466 10.95 -0.36 -21.18
C GLY A 466 10.32 0.17 -19.91
N TRP A 467 10.77 1.36 -19.54
CA TRP A 467 10.14 2.23 -18.56
C TRP A 467 9.01 2.99 -19.26
N GLY A 468 7.86 2.33 -19.45
CA GLY A 468 6.77 2.81 -20.32
C GLY A 468 6.29 4.21 -19.98
N ASP A 469 6.12 4.50 -18.70
CA ASP A 469 5.74 5.81 -18.16
C ASP A 469 6.78 6.89 -18.56
N VAL A 470 8.05 6.67 -18.22
CA VAL A 470 9.15 7.59 -18.54
C VAL A 470 9.30 7.79 -20.05
N ARG A 471 9.12 6.72 -20.84
CA ARG A 471 9.20 6.80 -22.29
C ARG A 471 8.08 7.69 -22.87
N TYR A 472 6.86 7.54 -22.35
CA TYR A 472 5.74 8.40 -22.71
C TYR A 472 6.02 9.87 -22.36
N GLU A 473 6.54 10.15 -21.16
CA GLU A 473 6.94 11.50 -20.78
C GLU A 473 8.01 12.09 -21.71
N GLN A 474 8.99 11.28 -22.13
CA GLN A 474 10.01 11.71 -23.07
C GLN A 474 9.41 12.06 -24.45
N ASP A 475 8.44 11.28 -24.93
CA ASP A 475 7.75 11.57 -26.19
C ASP A 475 6.93 12.86 -26.11
N GLU A 476 6.21 13.10 -25.02
CA GLU A 476 5.43 14.33 -24.80
C GLU A 476 6.33 15.58 -24.66
N LEU A 477 7.41 15.48 -23.90
CA LEU A 477 8.30 16.63 -23.61
C LEU A 477 9.28 16.95 -24.74
N PHE A 478 9.79 15.94 -25.44
CA PHE A 478 10.91 16.08 -26.35
C PHE A 478 10.60 15.64 -27.79
N GLY A 479 9.42 15.09 -28.01
CA GLY A 479 8.97 14.56 -29.29
C GLY A 479 9.32 13.07 -29.48
N PRO A 480 8.54 12.37 -30.33
CA PRO A 480 8.59 10.92 -30.47
C PRO A 480 9.98 10.42 -30.89
N GLY A 481 10.37 9.26 -30.32
CA GLY A 481 11.63 8.56 -30.64
C GLY A 481 12.87 9.14 -29.97
N ARG A 482 12.73 10.09 -29.04
CA ARG A 482 13.85 10.64 -28.27
C ARG A 482 14.03 9.94 -26.92
N HIS A 483 14.07 8.63 -26.94
CA HIS A 483 14.16 7.80 -25.75
C HIS A 483 15.60 7.68 -25.26
N VAL A 484 15.85 8.06 -24.00
CA VAL A 484 17.16 7.93 -23.35
C VAL A 484 16.99 7.18 -22.03
N ALA A 485 17.67 6.05 -21.89
CA ALA A 485 17.65 5.18 -20.71
C ALA A 485 16.26 4.60 -20.35
N SER A 486 15.26 4.76 -21.20
CA SER A 486 13.89 4.29 -20.98
C SER A 486 13.53 3.02 -21.75
N THR A 487 14.43 2.51 -22.59
CA THR A 487 14.29 1.23 -23.29
C THR A 487 15.10 0.16 -22.55
N LEU A 488 14.45 -0.98 -22.27
CA LEU A 488 15.09 -2.14 -21.67
C LEU A 488 15.34 -3.22 -22.75
N PRO A 489 16.38 -4.07 -22.60
CA PRO A 489 16.52 -5.24 -23.45
C PRO A 489 15.34 -6.19 -23.20
N GLY A 490 14.96 -6.98 -24.20
CA GLY A 490 13.89 -7.98 -24.07
C GLY A 490 14.29 -9.10 -23.11
N ILE A 491 14.13 -8.88 -21.82
CA ILE A 491 14.45 -9.85 -20.77
C ILE A 491 13.38 -10.94 -20.75
N ARG A 492 13.81 -12.18 -20.63
CA ARG A 492 12.99 -13.38 -20.47
C ARG A 492 12.76 -13.63 -18.98
N TYR A 493 11.75 -12.97 -18.41
CA TYR A 493 11.44 -13.11 -16.98
C TYR A 493 10.88 -14.48 -16.63
N ASP A 494 10.24 -15.16 -17.57
CA ASP A 494 9.87 -16.57 -17.46
C ASP A 494 11.09 -17.47 -17.20
N ARG A 495 12.17 -17.29 -17.98
CA ARG A 495 13.42 -18.04 -17.80
C ARG A 495 14.17 -17.67 -16.53
N LEU A 496 14.09 -16.41 -16.12
CA LEU A 496 14.64 -15.98 -14.83
C LEU A 496 13.93 -16.70 -13.68
N ALA A 497 12.61 -16.80 -13.71
CA ALA A 497 11.84 -17.52 -12.70
C ALA A 497 12.27 -19.00 -12.61
N GLU A 498 12.40 -19.69 -13.74
CA GLU A 498 12.89 -21.07 -13.81
C GLU A 498 14.30 -21.21 -13.20
N ALA A 499 15.21 -20.29 -13.54
CA ALA A 499 16.58 -20.27 -13.00
C ALA A 499 16.62 -20.05 -11.48
N LEU A 500 15.62 -19.40 -10.91
CA LEU A 500 15.47 -19.17 -9.46
C LEU A 500 14.65 -20.28 -8.76
N GLY A 501 14.25 -21.33 -9.49
CA GLY A 501 13.51 -22.47 -8.94
C GLY A 501 11.99 -22.31 -8.96
N GLY A 502 11.48 -21.25 -9.56
CA GLY A 502 10.05 -21.00 -9.77
C GLY A 502 9.52 -21.61 -11.07
N HIS A 503 8.27 -21.32 -11.39
CA HIS A 503 7.63 -21.67 -12.65
C HIS A 503 7.58 -20.45 -13.59
N GLY A 504 7.90 -20.64 -14.88
CA GLY A 504 7.94 -19.58 -15.88
C GLY A 504 7.00 -19.85 -17.04
N GLU A 505 6.19 -18.84 -17.39
CA GLU A 505 5.32 -18.84 -18.58
C GLU A 505 5.61 -17.62 -19.44
N ARG A 506 5.50 -17.78 -20.76
CA ARG A 506 5.57 -16.65 -21.70
C ARG A 506 4.28 -16.57 -22.49
N VAL A 507 3.70 -15.39 -22.53
CA VAL A 507 2.43 -15.09 -23.20
C VAL A 507 2.66 -14.04 -24.27
N GLU A 508 2.43 -14.40 -25.52
CA GLU A 508 2.58 -13.53 -26.70
C GLU A 508 1.23 -13.17 -27.33
N ARG A 509 0.17 -13.92 -27.02
CA ARG A 509 -1.21 -13.66 -27.44
C ARG A 509 -2.15 -13.72 -26.24
N LEU A 510 -3.17 -12.87 -26.24
CA LEU A 510 -4.06 -12.71 -25.08
C LEU A 510 -4.77 -14.00 -24.68
N GLU A 511 -5.16 -14.82 -25.64
CA GLU A 511 -5.82 -16.12 -25.39
C GLU A 511 -4.94 -17.15 -24.67
N GLU A 512 -3.63 -16.93 -24.62
CA GLU A 512 -2.68 -17.78 -23.89
C GLU A 512 -2.65 -17.46 -22.38
N LEU A 513 -3.17 -16.28 -21.97
CA LEU A 513 -3.06 -15.82 -20.58
C LEU A 513 -3.83 -16.71 -19.61
N ALA A 514 -5.07 -17.10 -19.92
CA ALA A 514 -5.87 -17.95 -19.06
C ALA A 514 -5.26 -19.34 -18.87
N PRO A 515 -4.82 -20.08 -19.93
CA PRO A 515 -4.10 -21.34 -19.76
C PRO A 515 -2.77 -21.21 -19.00
N ALA A 516 -2.01 -20.13 -19.22
CA ALA A 516 -0.77 -19.88 -18.50
C ALA A 516 -1.03 -19.64 -17.00
N LEU A 517 -2.11 -18.92 -16.67
CA LEU A 517 -2.55 -18.71 -15.29
C LEU A 517 -2.92 -20.04 -14.61
N ASP A 518 -3.63 -20.94 -15.33
CA ASP A 518 -3.98 -22.28 -14.81
C ASP A 518 -2.73 -23.10 -14.48
N ARG A 519 -1.78 -23.18 -15.40
CA ARG A 519 -0.52 -23.91 -15.16
C ARG A 519 0.30 -23.31 -14.03
N SER A 520 0.28 -21.98 -13.90
CA SER A 520 0.96 -21.27 -12.80
C SER A 520 0.34 -21.59 -11.45
N ILE A 521 -1.00 -21.65 -11.36
CA ILE A 521 -1.72 -22.04 -10.14
C ILE A 521 -1.43 -23.50 -9.80
N ASP A 522 -1.53 -24.39 -10.78
CA ASP A 522 -1.32 -25.84 -10.61
C ASP A 522 0.12 -26.18 -10.23
N SER A 523 1.10 -25.34 -10.59
CA SER A 523 2.51 -25.53 -10.24
C SER A 523 2.76 -25.54 -8.72
N GLY A 524 1.94 -24.82 -7.94
CA GLY A 524 2.04 -24.69 -6.49
C GLY A 524 3.31 -23.99 -5.99
N VAL A 525 4.10 -23.41 -6.90
CA VAL A 525 5.31 -22.64 -6.56
C VAL A 525 5.18 -21.17 -7.03
N CYS A 526 6.10 -20.33 -6.63
CA CYS A 526 6.17 -18.97 -7.16
C CYS A 526 6.31 -19.01 -8.68
N SER A 527 5.40 -18.29 -9.37
CA SER A 527 5.32 -18.32 -10.84
C SER A 527 5.47 -16.91 -11.41
N VAL A 528 6.08 -16.82 -12.60
CA VAL A 528 6.17 -15.57 -13.37
C VAL A 528 5.60 -15.79 -14.76
N ILE A 529 4.56 -15.03 -15.10
CA ILE A 529 3.95 -14.98 -16.43
C ILE A 529 4.47 -13.72 -17.13
N ASP A 530 5.37 -13.90 -18.09
CA ASP A 530 6.00 -12.83 -18.89
C ASP A 530 5.11 -12.50 -20.10
N VAL A 531 4.24 -11.49 -19.95
CA VAL A 531 3.26 -11.07 -20.98
C VAL A 531 3.89 -10.00 -21.88
N GLN A 532 3.98 -10.29 -23.17
CA GLN A 532 4.58 -9.39 -24.17
C GLN A 532 3.59 -8.29 -24.55
N THR A 533 3.69 -7.13 -23.89
CA THR A 533 2.78 -6.01 -24.10
C THR A 533 3.31 -4.99 -25.10
N ASP A 534 2.38 -4.24 -25.69
CA ASP A 534 2.68 -3.22 -26.68
C ASP A 534 3.35 -2.00 -26.00
N PRO A 535 4.54 -1.60 -26.45
CA PRO A 535 5.28 -0.47 -25.89
C PRO A 535 4.62 0.89 -26.12
N ASP A 536 3.73 1.02 -27.08
CA ASP A 536 3.11 2.29 -27.47
C ASP A 536 1.74 2.51 -26.78
N VAL A 537 1.30 1.51 -25.99
CA VAL A 537 0.08 1.61 -25.19
C VAL A 537 0.37 2.35 -23.88
N VAL A 538 -0.41 3.39 -23.62
CA VAL A 538 -0.33 4.23 -22.40
C VAL A 538 -1.73 4.40 -21.83
N SER A 539 -1.85 4.33 -20.50
CA SER A 539 -3.12 4.49 -19.80
C SER A 539 -3.62 5.93 -19.83
N GLU A 540 -4.95 6.08 -19.81
CA GLU A 540 -5.58 7.40 -19.76
C GLU A 540 -5.25 8.17 -18.48
N LEU A 541 -5.00 7.46 -17.38
CA LEU A 541 -4.60 8.10 -16.13
C LEU A 541 -3.26 8.85 -16.30
N LEU A 542 -2.26 8.22 -16.93
CA LEU A 542 -0.98 8.87 -17.21
C LEU A 542 -1.12 10.02 -18.21
N ARG A 543 -1.92 9.84 -19.26
CA ARG A 543 -2.19 10.93 -20.22
C ARG A 543 -2.80 12.13 -19.52
N MET A 544 -3.77 11.92 -18.64
CA MET A 544 -4.40 12.98 -17.87
C MET A 544 -3.41 13.66 -16.91
N VAL A 545 -2.59 12.89 -16.20
CA VAL A 545 -1.58 13.42 -15.27
C VAL A 545 -0.56 14.28 -16.02
N ALA A 546 -0.10 13.84 -17.20
CA ALA A 546 0.78 14.58 -18.09
C ALA A 546 0.16 15.91 -18.56
N GLN A 547 -1.07 15.87 -19.06
CA GLN A 547 -1.79 17.06 -19.55
C GLN A 547 -2.03 18.10 -18.45
N LEU A 548 -2.17 17.68 -17.21
CA LEU A 548 -2.36 18.55 -16.05
C LEU A 548 -1.03 19.09 -15.47
N GLY A 549 0.11 18.67 -16.02
CA GLY A 549 1.43 19.07 -15.52
C GLY A 549 1.69 18.61 -14.10
N LEU A 550 1.14 17.44 -13.72
CA LEU A 550 1.27 16.86 -12.39
C LEU A 550 2.37 15.78 -12.31
N MET A 551 3.16 15.65 -13.40
CA MET A 551 4.34 14.78 -13.49
C MET A 551 5.58 15.45 -12.90
#